data_adb65a7ba93a72d62ba71f43a4c8c01a
#
_entry.id   adb65a7ba93a72d62ba71f43a4c8c01a
#
_cell.length_a   1.000
_cell.length_b   1.000
_cell.length_c   1.000
_cell.angle_alpha   90.00
_cell.angle_beta   90.00
_cell.angle_gamma   90.00
#
_symmetry.space_group_name_H-M   'P 1'
#
loop_
_entity.id
_entity.type
_entity.pdbx_description
1 polymer ?
#
loop_
_entity_poly.entity_id
_entity_poly.type
_entity_poly.pdbx_seq_one_letter_code
_entity_poly.pdbx_strand_id
1 'polypeptide(L)'
;MIELFKRKKQLRSSRSYFQPLKLVGVLSILLASMGGCNSDESTTNFNKEFSTESDLTAYEISVLDQVFNKKHHISVKEAQSEVENFVNTEIKNGSKTNQRTIKSLEVMLANDEVKKNYSKTVLPDTLAYVFNFSDDLGYVIFAADNRVSNPIMNFVEKGYYGGKTDNPGLLFFLETAENKIATDIGFAQKNRDSLSEVITRKLEKQFDKSDKSGSGTTDYKEAAFAKSYTITVRRTEIGPWYMTENVEPMIPVQWGQGYPFNSLVRYKNGCSNAPAGCVATATAQIMAYWKYPYHLDGYYFNWDEFITYGDLTAYTTPNIYKTQVAELMERIGFYAQMNYGCNASGAKTHLATAFLRNKCYYSGGHKEGYSFNKTLQSLKVRQPVLIEGFTAKTNNAASVGHAWVVDGYRLFTREVREIVEYRDSNTGNLLGGNFYIWYDHYNYLGNNWGWNGSGDGWYEAGVFSVYGSNFEKSISIFPFIKR
;
A
#
# COMPACT_ATOMS: atom_id res chain seq x y z
N MET A 1 47.18 36.69 2.43
CA MET A 1 48.27 35.77 2.74
C MET A 1 47.61 34.46 3.17
N ILE A 2 47.30 33.56 2.21
CA ILE A 2 47.92 32.25 2.06
C ILE A 2 47.40 31.29 3.16
N GLU A 3 46.78 30.14 2.95
CA GLU A 3 46.75 29.13 1.87
C GLU A 3 45.56 28.18 2.14
N LEU A 4 44.81 27.85 1.19
CA LEU A 4 44.47 26.57 0.55
C LEU A 4 44.76 25.31 1.37
N PHE A 5 43.71 24.61 1.80
CA PHE A 5 43.75 23.14 1.86
C PHE A 5 42.54 22.52 1.19
N LYS A 6 42.75 22.04 -0.02
CA LYS A 6 41.86 21.10 -0.74
C LYS A 6 41.87 19.76 0.01
N ARG A 7 40.74 19.29 0.52
CA ARG A 7 40.50 17.88 0.79
C ARG A 7 39.36 17.37 -0.07
N LYS A 8 39.72 16.65 -1.12
CA LYS A 8 38.83 15.72 -1.83
C LYS A 8 38.36 14.67 -0.84
N LYS A 9 37.08 14.67 -0.48
CA LYS A 9 36.44 13.49 0.10
C LYS A 9 35.88 12.65 -1.01
N GLN A 10 36.51 11.48 -1.24
CA GLN A 10 35.97 10.39 -2.02
C GLN A 10 34.67 9.94 -1.39
N LEU A 11 33.57 10.09 -2.12
CA LEU A 11 32.32 9.42 -1.85
C LEU A 11 32.49 7.91 -2.15
N ARG A 12 32.69 7.11 -1.13
CA ARG A 12 32.52 5.67 -1.22
C ARG A 12 31.02 5.38 -1.25
N SER A 13 30.54 4.98 -2.42
CA SER A 13 29.23 4.36 -2.58
C SER A 13 29.23 3.01 -1.87
N SER A 14 28.55 2.91 -0.75
CA SER A 14 28.24 1.60 -0.16
C SER A 14 27.09 0.97 -0.95
N ARG A 15 27.43 0.20 -1.97
CA ARG A 15 26.52 -0.78 -2.55
C ARG A 15 26.36 -1.90 -1.51
N SER A 16 25.23 -1.96 -0.87
CA SER A 16 24.80 -3.14 -0.14
C SER A 16 24.47 -4.23 -1.16
N TYR A 17 25.37 -5.17 -1.29
CA TYR A 17 25.12 -6.42 -2.02
C TYR A 17 24.17 -7.28 -1.20
N PHE A 18 22.94 -7.41 -1.65
CA PHE A 18 22.13 -8.57 -1.31
C PHE A 18 22.71 -9.75 -2.08
N GLN A 19 23.39 -10.63 -1.39
CA GLN A 19 23.71 -11.94 -1.95
C GLN A 19 22.44 -12.79 -1.96
N PRO A 20 22.10 -13.43 -3.10
CA PRO A 20 21.06 -14.44 -3.10
C PRO A 20 21.57 -15.65 -2.33
N LEU A 21 20.87 -16.01 -1.26
CA LEU A 21 21.05 -17.31 -0.60
C LEU A 21 20.76 -18.39 -1.65
N LYS A 22 21.78 -19.13 -2.04
CA LYS A 22 21.60 -20.38 -2.78
C LYS A 22 21.02 -21.41 -1.82
N LEU A 23 19.71 -21.53 -1.80
CA LEU A 23 19.02 -22.66 -1.18
C LEU A 23 19.07 -23.83 -2.18
N VAL A 24 20.09 -24.65 -2.07
CA VAL A 24 20.07 -26.00 -2.64
C VAL A 24 19.29 -26.86 -1.64
N GLY A 25 17.99 -26.87 -1.80
CA GLY A 25 17.09 -27.76 -1.06
C GLY A 25 16.94 -29.07 -1.79
N VAL A 26 17.60 -30.10 -1.29
CA VAL A 26 17.32 -31.49 -1.65
C VAL A 26 15.92 -31.82 -1.18
N LEU A 27 14.95 -31.86 -2.10
CA LEU A 27 13.59 -32.33 -1.85
C LEU A 27 13.59 -33.87 -1.89
N SER A 28 13.83 -34.49 -0.75
CA SER A 28 13.61 -35.94 -0.57
C SER A 28 12.12 -36.18 -0.46
N ILE A 29 11.54 -36.74 -1.49
CA ILE A 29 10.13 -37.16 -1.53
C ILE A 29 9.97 -38.38 -0.65
N LEU A 30 9.26 -38.27 0.45
CA LEU A 30 8.65 -39.38 1.15
C LEU A 30 7.28 -39.68 0.52
N LEU A 31 7.25 -40.64 -0.40
CA LEU A 31 6.02 -41.27 -0.85
C LEU A 31 5.70 -42.46 0.07
N ALA A 32 4.79 -42.23 1.02
CA ALA A 32 4.15 -43.30 1.74
C ALA A 32 2.72 -43.51 1.23
N SER A 33 2.55 -44.66 0.65
CA SER A 33 1.35 -45.38 0.21
C SER A 33 0.04 -45.06 0.94
N MET A 34 -0.98 -44.64 0.17
CA MET A 34 -2.37 -45.10 0.34
C MET A 34 -2.99 -45.26 -1.05
N GLY A 35 -3.61 -46.42 -1.24
CA GLY A 35 -4.04 -46.93 -2.52
C GLY A 35 -5.27 -46.26 -3.13
N GLY A 36 -5.28 -46.30 -4.44
CA GLY A 36 -6.45 -46.43 -5.29
C GLY A 36 -7.25 -45.18 -5.59
N CYS A 37 -6.97 -44.58 -6.75
CA CYS A 37 -7.93 -44.28 -7.81
C CYS A 37 -7.21 -43.54 -8.95
N ASN A 38 -7.39 -44.04 -10.13
CA ASN A 38 -7.06 -43.52 -11.46
C ASN A 38 -6.25 -42.20 -11.52
N SER A 39 -4.96 -42.33 -11.77
CA SER A 39 -4.10 -41.23 -12.16
C SER A 39 -4.47 -40.77 -13.58
N ASP A 40 -4.95 -39.54 -13.70
CA ASP A 40 -5.03 -38.87 -14.98
C ASP A 40 -3.63 -38.85 -15.62
N GLU A 41 -3.50 -39.45 -16.80
CA GLU A 41 -2.28 -39.44 -17.64
C GLU A 41 -1.83 -38.02 -18.04
N SER A 42 -2.62 -36.99 -17.75
CA SER A 42 -2.32 -35.58 -18.10
C SER A 42 -1.21 -34.93 -17.25
N THR A 43 -0.97 -35.41 -16.02
CA THR A 43 0.03 -34.78 -15.11
C THR A 43 1.47 -35.25 -15.37
N THR A 44 1.68 -36.39 -15.97
CA THR A 44 3.02 -36.93 -16.25
C THR A 44 3.65 -36.38 -17.54
N ASN A 45 2.84 -35.93 -18.50
CA ASN A 45 3.36 -35.29 -19.72
C ASN A 45 3.71 -33.80 -19.54
N PHE A 46 3.15 -33.13 -18.56
CA PHE A 46 3.37 -31.69 -18.32
C PHE A 46 4.84 -31.37 -17.99
N ASN A 47 5.50 -32.23 -17.21
CA ASN A 47 6.88 -32.00 -16.77
C ASN A 47 7.95 -32.21 -17.86
N LYS A 48 7.58 -32.70 -19.02
CA LYS A 48 8.53 -32.98 -20.12
C LYS A 48 8.67 -31.84 -21.11
N GLU A 49 7.70 -30.91 -21.14
CA GLU A 49 7.62 -29.84 -22.14
C GLU A 49 8.05 -28.47 -21.59
N PHE A 50 8.25 -28.33 -20.27
CA PHE A 50 8.54 -27.03 -19.64
C PHE A 50 9.87 -27.05 -18.89
N SER A 51 10.67 -26.02 -19.13
CA SER A 51 11.91 -25.75 -18.38
C SER A 51 11.64 -24.90 -17.17
N THR A 52 12.36 -25.15 -16.06
CA THR A 52 12.34 -24.35 -14.83
C THR A 52 13.57 -23.42 -14.71
N GLU A 53 14.57 -23.55 -15.60
CA GLU A 53 15.68 -22.62 -15.62
C GLU A 53 15.25 -21.26 -16.18
N SER A 54 15.66 -20.17 -15.51
CA SER A 54 15.30 -18.83 -15.91
C SER A 54 16.50 -17.90 -16.01
N ASP A 55 16.67 -17.30 -17.18
CA ASP A 55 17.54 -16.15 -17.42
C ASP A 55 16.80 -14.80 -17.14
N LEU A 56 15.49 -14.86 -16.78
CA LEU A 56 14.70 -13.69 -16.42
C LEU A 56 14.99 -13.25 -14.98
N THR A 57 15.00 -11.95 -14.77
CA THR A 57 15.01 -11.36 -13.42
C THR A 57 13.64 -11.52 -12.75
N ALA A 58 13.59 -11.42 -11.41
CA ALA A 58 12.34 -11.45 -10.67
C ALA A 58 11.34 -10.37 -11.15
N TYR A 59 11.83 -9.18 -11.51
CA TYR A 59 11.00 -8.12 -12.09
C TYR A 59 10.44 -8.51 -13.47
N GLU A 60 11.27 -9.05 -14.37
CA GLU A 60 10.81 -9.47 -15.70
C GLU A 60 9.75 -10.57 -15.61
N ILE A 61 9.90 -11.52 -14.66
CA ILE A 61 8.89 -12.55 -14.40
C ILE A 61 7.58 -11.91 -13.93
N SER A 62 7.64 -10.99 -12.96
CA SER A 62 6.44 -10.37 -12.39
C SER A 62 5.61 -9.53 -13.37
N VAL A 63 6.18 -9.14 -14.52
CA VAL A 63 5.50 -8.33 -15.54
C VAL A 63 5.16 -9.11 -16.82
N LEU A 64 5.40 -10.43 -16.88
CA LEU A 64 5.15 -11.25 -18.07
C LEU A 64 3.71 -11.11 -18.57
N ASP A 65 2.73 -11.23 -17.68
CA ASP A 65 1.31 -11.09 -18.01
C ASP A 65 0.98 -9.70 -18.58
N GLN A 66 1.57 -8.64 -17.99
CA GLN A 66 1.36 -7.26 -18.43
C GLN A 66 1.96 -6.97 -19.80
N VAL A 67 3.07 -7.63 -20.13
CA VAL A 67 3.81 -7.42 -21.39
C VAL A 67 3.18 -8.17 -22.56
N PHE A 68 2.83 -9.45 -22.36
CA PHE A 68 2.40 -10.33 -23.44
C PHE A 68 0.89 -10.41 -23.62
N ASN A 69 0.10 -10.21 -22.57
CA ASN A 69 -1.34 -10.17 -22.67
C ASN A 69 -1.85 -8.79 -23.09
N LYS A 70 -2.93 -8.77 -23.86
CA LYS A 70 -3.57 -7.53 -24.35
C LYS A 70 -4.73 -7.09 -23.46
N LYS A 71 -5.30 -8.03 -22.69
CA LYS A 71 -6.41 -7.77 -21.78
C LYS A 71 -5.87 -7.45 -20.41
N HIS A 72 -6.05 -6.20 -19.99
CA HIS A 72 -5.56 -5.71 -18.69
C HIS A 72 -6.67 -5.49 -17.67
N HIS A 73 -7.91 -5.39 -18.14
CA HIS A 73 -9.07 -5.19 -17.28
C HIS A 73 -9.35 -6.45 -16.46
N ILE A 74 -9.39 -6.29 -15.14
CA ILE A 74 -9.80 -7.32 -14.18
C ILE A 74 -11.32 -7.21 -14.02
N SER A 75 -12.04 -8.31 -14.30
CA SER A 75 -13.49 -8.32 -14.14
C SER A 75 -13.90 -8.27 -12.67
N VAL A 76 -15.13 -7.83 -12.40
CA VAL A 76 -15.71 -7.82 -11.05
C VAL A 76 -15.59 -9.18 -10.37
N LYS A 77 -15.83 -10.26 -11.11
CA LYS A 77 -15.78 -11.64 -10.57
C LYS A 77 -14.35 -12.03 -10.16
N GLU A 78 -13.36 -11.70 -10.98
CA GLU A 78 -11.95 -11.95 -10.67
C GLU A 78 -11.52 -11.13 -9.45
N ALA A 79 -11.85 -9.82 -9.43
CA ALA A 79 -11.58 -8.92 -8.31
C ALA A 79 -12.24 -9.40 -7.02
N GLN A 80 -13.50 -9.82 -7.07
CA GLN A 80 -14.21 -10.37 -5.92
C GLN A 80 -13.52 -11.60 -5.35
N SER A 81 -13.12 -12.55 -6.21
CA SER A 81 -12.40 -13.76 -5.79
C SER A 81 -11.07 -13.41 -5.09
N GLU A 82 -10.32 -12.45 -5.63
CA GLU A 82 -9.07 -11.97 -5.03
C GLU A 82 -9.29 -11.33 -3.66
N VAL A 83 -10.32 -10.48 -3.53
CA VAL A 83 -10.67 -9.82 -2.27
C VAL A 83 -11.10 -10.86 -1.22
N GLU A 84 -11.94 -11.82 -1.59
CA GLU A 84 -12.39 -12.89 -0.69
C GLU A 84 -11.20 -13.75 -0.21
N ASN A 85 -10.28 -14.09 -1.11
CA ASN A 85 -9.06 -14.83 -0.75
C ASN A 85 -8.16 -14.03 0.20
N PHE A 86 -8.00 -12.73 -0.04
CA PHE A 86 -7.18 -11.85 0.80
C PHE A 86 -7.77 -11.71 2.21
N VAL A 87 -9.04 -11.34 2.32
CA VAL A 87 -9.68 -11.13 3.64
C VAL A 87 -9.82 -12.42 4.44
N ASN A 88 -9.96 -13.58 3.78
CA ASN A 88 -9.98 -14.88 4.46
C ASN A 88 -8.61 -15.26 5.05
N THR A 89 -7.51 -14.76 4.49
CA THR A 89 -6.17 -14.93 5.07
C THR A 89 -6.04 -14.15 6.38
N GLU A 90 -6.57 -12.93 6.43
CA GLU A 90 -6.63 -12.13 7.64
C GLU A 90 -7.34 -12.84 8.80
N ILE A 91 -8.45 -13.53 8.50
CA ILE A 91 -9.21 -14.29 9.49
C ILE A 91 -8.39 -15.47 10.06
N LYS A 92 -7.64 -16.18 9.22
CA LYS A 92 -6.83 -17.34 9.63
C LYS A 92 -5.65 -16.98 10.54
N ASN A 93 -5.13 -15.76 10.43
CA ASN A 93 -3.95 -15.32 11.19
C ASN A 93 -4.24 -14.81 12.60
N GLY A 94 -5.43 -15.09 13.15
CA GLY A 94 -5.73 -14.93 14.57
C GLY A 94 -6.65 -13.78 14.94
N SER A 95 -7.14 -13.01 13.97
CA SER A 95 -8.26 -12.12 14.20
C SER A 95 -9.52 -12.96 14.34
N LYS A 96 -10.20 -12.89 15.49
CA LYS A 96 -11.53 -13.49 15.72
C LYS A 96 -12.61 -12.73 14.94
N THR A 97 -12.42 -12.53 13.65
CA THR A 97 -13.37 -11.79 12.83
C THR A 97 -14.35 -12.75 12.19
N ASN A 98 -15.62 -12.37 12.20
CA ASN A 98 -16.66 -13.07 11.48
C ASN A 98 -16.30 -13.14 9.99
N GLN A 99 -16.72 -14.21 9.33
CA GLN A 99 -16.57 -14.33 7.88
C GLN A 99 -17.18 -13.11 7.21
N ARG A 100 -16.37 -12.40 6.40
CA ARG A 100 -16.84 -11.23 5.65
C ARG A 100 -17.50 -11.68 4.37
N THR A 101 -18.73 -11.23 4.18
CA THR A 101 -19.50 -11.42 2.94
C THR A 101 -19.67 -10.07 2.26
N ILE A 102 -19.45 -10.03 0.95
CA ILE A 102 -19.63 -8.80 0.15
C ILE A 102 -21.12 -8.48 0.07
N LYS A 103 -21.50 -7.28 0.51
CA LYS A 103 -22.86 -6.75 0.50
C LYS A 103 -23.17 -5.91 -0.72
N SER A 104 -22.22 -5.05 -1.12
CA SER A 104 -22.40 -4.15 -2.26
C SER A 104 -21.08 -3.87 -2.96
N LEU A 105 -21.21 -3.46 -4.23
CA LEU A 105 -20.14 -3.04 -5.10
C LEU A 105 -20.37 -1.59 -5.54
N GLU A 106 -19.34 -0.76 -5.38
CA GLU A 106 -19.26 0.56 -5.98
C GLU A 106 -18.18 0.56 -7.07
N VAL A 107 -18.34 1.40 -8.10
CA VAL A 107 -17.38 1.54 -9.19
C VAL A 107 -16.76 2.92 -9.14
N MET A 108 -15.43 2.98 -9.09
CA MET A 108 -14.67 4.23 -9.19
C MET A 108 -14.26 4.47 -10.65
N LEU A 109 -14.74 5.57 -11.21
CA LEU A 109 -14.41 5.98 -12.58
C LEU A 109 -13.22 6.96 -12.56
N ALA A 110 -12.45 6.98 -13.63
CA ALA A 110 -11.41 7.99 -13.82
C ALA A 110 -12.06 9.40 -13.88
N ASN A 111 -11.68 10.28 -12.97
CA ASN A 111 -12.16 11.65 -12.98
C ASN A 111 -11.47 12.50 -14.06
N ASP A 112 -12.03 13.67 -14.38
CA ASP A 112 -11.52 14.53 -15.46
C ASP A 112 -10.12 15.08 -15.19
N GLU A 113 -9.76 15.26 -13.92
CA GLU A 113 -8.43 15.75 -13.54
C GLU A 113 -7.37 14.67 -13.77
N VAL A 114 -7.62 13.44 -13.37
CA VAL A 114 -6.73 12.29 -13.64
C VAL A 114 -6.61 12.08 -15.16
N LYS A 115 -7.72 12.09 -15.91
CA LYS A 115 -7.69 11.98 -17.39
C LYS A 115 -6.84 13.08 -18.03
N LYS A 116 -6.94 14.31 -17.54
CA LYS A 116 -6.14 15.44 -18.03
C LYS A 116 -4.66 15.29 -17.70
N ASN A 117 -4.33 14.94 -16.45
CA ASN A 117 -2.94 14.77 -15.99
C ASN A 117 -2.24 13.63 -16.71
N TYR A 118 -2.98 12.59 -17.09
CA TYR A 118 -2.48 11.39 -17.77
C TYR A 118 -2.97 11.29 -19.22
N SER A 119 -3.11 12.42 -19.91
CA SER A 119 -3.65 12.51 -21.28
C SER A 119 -2.91 11.67 -22.34
N LYS A 120 -1.66 11.27 -22.06
CA LYS A 120 -0.86 10.35 -22.91
C LYS A 120 -1.02 8.88 -22.55
N THR A 121 -1.75 8.58 -21.47
CA THR A 121 -1.99 7.22 -20.97
C THR A 121 -3.42 6.81 -21.35
N VAL A 122 -3.58 5.64 -21.95
CA VAL A 122 -4.91 5.07 -22.19
C VAL A 122 -5.41 4.46 -20.90
N LEU A 123 -6.18 5.23 -20.15
CA LEU A 123 -6.80 4.78 -18.91
C LEU A 123 -8.10 4.03 -19.21
N PRO A 124 -8.44 2.98 -18.42
CA PRO A 124 -9.76 2.37 -18.49
C PRO A 124 -10.83 3.30 -17.89
N ASP A 125 -12.09 3.13 -18.27
CA ASP A 125 -13.20 3.87 -17.69
C ASP A 125 -13.36 3.55 -16.22
N THR A 126 -13.25 2.27 -15.84
CA THR A 126 -13.25 1.81 -14.45
C THR A 126 -11.83 1.74 -13.93
N LEU A 127 -11.50 2.57 -12.93
CA LEU A 127 -10.20 2.54 -12.27
C LEU A 127 -10.15 1.52 -11.13
N ALA A 128 -11.22 1.43 -10.34
CA ALA A 128 -11.26 0.55 -9.19
C ALA A 128 -12.69 0.11 -8.84
N TYR A 129 -12.78 -0.96 -8.07
CA TYR A 129 -13.99 -1.46 -7.43
C TYR A 129 -13.90 -1.24 -5.94
N VAL A 130 -15.02 -0.92 -5.30
CA VAL A 130 -15.13 -0.89 -3.85
C VAL A 130 -16.08 -2.00 -3.41
N PHE A 131 -15.57 -2.97 -2.70
CA PHE A 131 -16.34 -4.07 -2.12
C PHE A 131 -16.64 -3.76 -0.66
N ASN A 132 -17.91 -3.47 -0.35
CA ASN A 132 -18.37 -3.26 1.01
C ASN A 132 -18.86 -4.59 1.61
N PHE A 133 -18.47 -4.87 2.85
CA PHE A 133 -18.88 -6.07 3.56
C PHE A 133 -20.18 -5.87 4.35
N SER A 134 -20.90 -6.96 4.62
CA SER A 134 -22.09 -6.97 5.48
C SER A 134 -21.71 -6.57 6.91
N ASP A 135 -22.72 -6.18 7.69
CA ASP A 135 -22.62 -5.95 9.13
C ASP A 135 -21.57 -4.91 9.55
N ASP A 136 -21.36 -3.92 8.69
CA ASP A 136 -20.40 -2.82 8.92
C ASP A 136 -18.94 -3.31 9.12
N LEU A 137 -18.62 -4.48 8.52
CA LEU A 137 -17.30 -5.13 8.64
C LEU A 137 -16.24 -4.56 7.68
N GLY A 138 -16.46 -3.32 7.22
CA GLY A 138 -15.49 -2.57 6.42
C GLY A 138 -15.63 -2.72 4.93
N TYR A 139 -14.57 -2.38 4.21
CA TYR A 139 -14.52 -2.38 2.75
C TYR A 139 -13.11 -2.53 2.21
N VAL A 140 -13.01 -2.92 0.94
CA VAL A 140 -11.77 -3.00 0.17
C VAL A 140 -11.91 -2.19 -1.12
N ILE A 141 -10.90 -1.40 -1.46
CA ILE A 141 -10.75 -0.76 -2.78
C ILE A 141 -9.76 -1.59 -3.59
N PHE A 142 -10.20 -2.04 -4.76
CA PHE A 142 -9.45 -2.93 -5.64
C PHE A 142 -9.28 -2.29 -7.02
N ALA A 143 -8.03 -2.08 -7.49
CA ALA A 143 -7.74 -1.54 -8.82
C ALA A 143 -8.18 -2.53 -9.92
N ALA A 144 -8.92 -2.03 -10.92
CA ALA A 144 -9.54 -2.85 -11.96
C ALA A 144 -8.61 -3.16 -13.16
N ASP A 145 -7.29 -3.04 -12.97
CA ASP A 145 -6.29 -3.23 -14.03
C ASP A 145 -5.07 -3.98 -13.52
N ASN A 146 -4.67 -5.05 -14.22
CA ASN A 146 -3.56 -5.94 -13.82
C ASN A 146 -2.17 -5.30 -13.99
N ARG A 147 -2.08 -4.11 -14.58
CA ARG A 147 -0.83 -3.33 -14.65
C ARG A 147 -0.53 -2.59 -13.35
N VAL A 148 -1.48 -2.54 -12.42
CA VAL A 148 -1.27 -1.99 -11.07
C VAL A 148 -0.54 -3.04 -10.23
N SER A 149 0.59 -2.66 -9.67
CA SER A 149 1.51 -3.57 -8.96
C SER A 149 0.88 -4.25 -7.73
N ASN A 150 0.02 -3.52 -6.99
CA ASN A 150 -0.81 -4.05 -5.91
C ASN A 150 -2.25 -3.59 -6.15
N PRO A 151 -3.14 -4.47 -6.63
CA PRO A 151 -4.52 -4.06 -6.90
C PRO A 151 -5.36 -3.85 -5.64
N ILE A 152 -5.04 -4.47 -4.51
CA ILE A 152 -5.73 -4.23 -3.23
C ILE A 152 -5.17 -2.96 -2.60
N MET A 153 -5.82 -1.82 -2.86
CA MET A 153 -5.33 -0.50 -2.47
C MET A 153 -5.49 -0.22 -0.97
N ASN A 154 -6.51 -0.75 -0.35
CA ASN A 154 -6.73 -0.68 1.10
C ASN A 154 -7.59 -1.84 1.60
N PHE A 155 -7.59 -1.98 2.92
CA PHE A 155 -8.50 -2.83 3.67
C PHE A 155 -8.90 -2.14 4.97
N VAL A 156 -10.15 -1.71 5.05
CA VAL A 156 -10.75 -1.10 6.24
C VAL A 156 -11.59 -2.17 6.95
N GLU A 157 -11.38 -2.33 8.25
CA GLU A 157 -11.98 -3.43 9.02
C GLU A 157 -13.35 -3.09 9.61
N LYS A 158 -13.75 -1.83 9.58
CA LYS A 158 -15.03 -1.35 10.13
C LYS A 158 -15.55 -0.17 9.31
N GLY A 159 -16.85 -0.10 9.16
CA GLY A 159 -17.53 0.98 8.45
C GLY A 159 -17.91 0.58 7.02
N TYR A 160 -18.37 1.56 6.28
CA TYR A 160 -18.93 1.42 4.94
C TYR A 160 -18.48 2.59 4.08
N TYR A 161 -18.14 2.34 2.82
CA TYR A 161 -17.87 3.40 1.84
C TYR A 161 -19.04 3.57 0.88
N GLY A 162 -19.75 4.68 0.99
CA GLY A 162 -20.93 4.99 0.18
C GLY A 162 -20.65 5.91 -1.01
N GLY A 163 -19.45 5.87 -1.60
CA GLY A 163 -19.06 6.68 -2.75
C GLY A 163 -18.73 8.14 -2.41
N LYS A 164 -18.94 8.59 -1.18
CA LYS A 164 -18.62 9.94 -0.69
C LYS A 164 -18.09 9.87 0.74
N THR A 165 -17.16 10.76 1.06
CA THR A 165 -16.61 10.92 2.38
C THR A 165 -16.29 12.39 2.67
N ASP A 166 -16.41 12.81 3.91
CA ASP A 166 -15.94 14.11 4.42
C ASP A 166 -14.61 13.98 5.19
N ASN A 167 -14.09 12.74 5.35
CA ASN A 167 -12.81 12.48 5.97
C ASN A 167 -11.68 12.96 5.06
N PRO A 168 -10.94 14.04 5.41
CA PRO A 168 -9.92 14.62 4.55
C PRO A 168 -8.72 13.67 4.30
N GLY A 169 -8.43 12.77 5.23
CA GLY A 169 -7.40 11.75 5.07
C GLY A 169 -7.80 10.71 4.05
N LEU A 170 -9.04 10.23 4.11
CA LEU A 170 -9.55 9.29 3.11
C LEU A 170 -9.68 9.95 1.72
N LEU A 171 -10.11 11.20 1.63
CA LEU A 171 -10.10 11.97 0.37
C LEU A 171 -8.70 12.08 -0.20
N PHE A 172 -7.70 12.40 0.63
CA PHE A 172 -6.29 12.44 0.23
C PHE A 172 -5.82 11.07 -0.30
N PHE A 173 -6.17 9.98 0.40
CA PHE A 173 -5.84 8.63 -0.05
C PHE A 173 -6.47 8.30 -1.39
N LEU A 174 -7.78 8.53 -1.57
CA LEU A 174 -8.50 8.24 -2.81
C LEU A 174 -7.88 8.93 -4.02
N GLU A 175 -7.61 10.23 -3.89
CA GLU A 175 -6.94 11.00 -4.95
C GLU A 175 -5.53 10.44 -5.25
N THR A 176 -4.80 10.01 -4.21
CA THR A 176 -3.46 9.44 -4.37
C THR A 176 -3.52 8.05 -5.01
N ALA A 177 -4.52 7.24 -4.66
CA ALA A 177 -4.75 5.93 -5.24
C ALA A 177 -5.10 6.00 -6.74
N GLU A 178 -5.99 6.93 -7.14
CA GLU A 178 -6.29 7.16 -8.56
C GLU A 178 -5.03 7.51 -9.36
N ASN A 179 -4.19 8.39 -8.82
CA ASN A 179 -2.92 8.77 -9.44
C ASN A 179 -1.91 7.62 -9.48
N LYS A 180 -1.87 6.78 -8.44
CA LYS A 180 -1.04 5.57 -8.42
C LYS A 180 -1.46 4.62 -9.54
N ILE A 181 -2.74 4.33 -9.66
CA ILE A 181 -3.30 3.48 -10.73
C ILE A 181 -2.92 4.03 -12.11
N ALA A 182 -3.14 5.33 -12.35
CA ALA A 182 -2.82 5.96 -13.62
C ALA A 182 -1.31 5.96 -13.92
N THR A 183 -0.46 6.13 -12.91
CA THR A 183 1.01 6.10 -13.02
C THR A 183 1.48 4.71 -13.39
N ASP A 184 1.01 3.66 -12.71
CA ASP A 184 1.40 2.27 -12.97
C ASP A 184 0.99 1.85 -14.39
N ILE A 185 -0.24 2.16 -14.80
CA ILE A 185 -0.72 1.92 -16.16
C ILE A 185 0.15 2.64 -17.20
N GLY A 186 0.45 3.93 -16.98
CA GLY A 186 1.29 4.72 -17.88
C GLY A 186 2.72 4.19 -17.96
N PHE A 187 3.29 3.75 -16.85
CA PHE A 187 4.62 3.12 -16.80
C PHE A 187 4.63 1.80 -17.58
N ALA A 188 3.65 0.93 -17.37
CA ALA A 188 3.52 -0.34 -18.07
C ALA A 188 3.36 -0.12 -19.58
N GLN A 189 2.50 0.81 -20.00
CA GLN A 189 2.32 1.16 -21.44
C GLN A 189 3.61 1.67 -22.07
N LYS A 190 4.31 2.60 -21.40
CA LYS A 190 5.55 3.21 -21.92
C LYS A 190 6.66 2.21 -22.11
N ASN A 191 6.79 1.23 -21.20
CA ASN A 191 7.91 0.29 -21.19
C ASN A 191 7.60 -1.04 -21.88
N ARG A 192 6.36 -1.27 -22.30
CA ARG A 192 5.88 -2.56 -22.84
C ARG A 192 6.76 -3.08 -23.98
N ASP A 193 7.00 -2.27 -24.99
CA ASP A 193 7.68 -2.71 -26.21
C ASP A 193 9.14 -3.05 -25.93
N SER A 194 9.83 -2.21 -25.16
CA SER A 194 11.23 -2.47 -24.77
C SER A 194 11.38 -3.69 -23.86
N LEU A 195 10.46 -3.88 -22.92
CA LEU A 195 10.41 -5.07 -22.05
C LEU A 195 10.08 -6.32 -22.87
N SER A 196 9.11 -6.25 -23.77
CA SER A 196 8.76 -7.35 -24.67
C SER A 196 9.95 -7.80 -25.46
N GLU A 197 10.70 -6.89 -26.08
CA GLU A 197 11.89 -7.22 -26.86
C GLU A 197 13.01 -7.89 -26.01
N VAL A 198 13.29 -7.34 -24.82
CA VAL A 198 14.32 -7.88 -23.91
C VAL A 198 13.92 -9.26 -23.41
N ILE A 199 12.66 -9.41 -22.95
CA ILE A 199 12.15 -10.68 -22.41
C ILE A 199 12.09 -11.73 -23.52
N THR A 200 11.58 -11.40 -24.70
CA THR A 200 11.52 -12.33 -25.85
C THR A 200 12.90 -12.90 -26.19
N ARG A 201 13.91 -12.04 -26.31
CA ARG A 201 15.29 -12.52 -26.59
C ARG A 201 15.83 -13.48 -25.51
N LYS A 202 15.48 -13.25 -24.23
CA LYS A 202 15.88 -14.14 -23.14
C LYS A 202 15.13 -15.47 -23.20
N LEU A 203 13.82 -15.42 -23.45
CA LEU A 203 12.98 -16.59 -23.60
C LEU A 203 13.42 -17.47 -24.80
N GLU A 204 13.77 -16.86 -25.93
CA GLU A 204 14.31 -17.55 -27.11
C GLU A 204 15.60 -18.30 -26.79
N LYS A 205 16.54 -17.64 -26.09
CA LYS A 205 17.78 -18.30 -25.66
C LYS A 205 17.55 -19.48 -24.72
N GLN A 206 16.54 -19.41 -23.88
CA GLN A 206 16.18 -20.52 -22.99
C GLN A 206 15.59 -21.69 -23.79
N PHE A 207 14.70 -21.38 -24.73
CA PHE A 207 14.11 -22.37 -25.63
C PHE A 207 15.17 -23.12 -26.40
N ASP A 208 16.18 -22.41 -26.96
CA ASP A 208 17.33 -23.00 -27.69
C ASP A 208 18.19 -23.93 -26.82
N LYS A 209 18.38 -23.57 -25.53
CA LYS A 209 19.18 -24.38 -24.61
C LYS A 209 18.47 -25.68 -24.23
N SER A 210 17.15 -25.64 -24.01
CA SER A 210 16.37 -26.81 -23.61
C SER A 210 16.37 -27.90 -24.69
N ASP A 211 16.41 -27.48 -25.94
CA ASP A 211 16.44 -28.36 -27.09
C ASP A 211 17.79 -29.10 -27.28
N LYS A 212 18.90 -28.51 -26.82
CA LYS A 212 20.23 -29.10 -26.92
C LYS A 212 20.50 -30.21 -25.91
N SER A 213 19.69 -30.33 -24.85
CA SER A 213 19.83 -31.36 -23.83
C SER A 213 19.06 -32.64 -24.12
N GLY A 214 18.17 -32.65 -25.10
CA GLY A 214 17.40 -33.81 -25.56
C GLY A 214 18.04 -34.50 -26.74
N SER A 215 18.61 -35.67 -26.53
CA SER A 215 19.15 -36.56 -27.57
C SER A 215 18.00 -37.03 -28.52
N GLY A 216 17.88 -36.37 -29.67
CA GLY A 216 16.96 -36.85 -30.73
C GLY A 216 16.79 -35.85 -31.87
N THR A 217 17.43 -36.16 -33.00
CA THR A 217 17.20 -35.74 -34.39
C THR A 217 17.21 -34.23 -34.70
N THR A 218 18.28 -33.83 -35.33
CA THR A 218 18.65 -32.45 -35.77
C THR A 218 17.70 -31.81 -36.79
N ASP A 219 16.76 -32.56 -37.40
CA ASP A 219 15.93 -32.07 -38.52
C ASP A 219 14.71 -31.24 -38.12
N TYR A 220 14.26 -31.32 -36.87
CA TYR A 220 13.15 -30.49 -36.38
C TYR A 220 13.58 -29.11 -35.88
N LYS A 221 14.87 -28.88 -35.68
CA LYS A 221 15.47 -27.72 -34.94
C LYS A 221 15.61 -26.47 -35.79
N GLU A 222 16.03 -26.59 -37.04
CA GLU A 222 16.09 -25.44 -37.94
C GLU A 222 14.71 -25.01 -38.48
N ALA A 223 13.74 -25.92 -38.48
CA ALA A 223 12.37 -25.66 -38.90
C ALA A 223 11.54 -24.89 -37.87
N ALA A 224 11.87 -24.95 -36.55
CA ALA A 224 11.12 -24.28 -35.51
C ALA A 224 11.38 -22.77 -35.49
N PHE A 225 12.61 -22.34 -35.78
CA PHE A 225 12.95 -20.90 -35.86
C PHE A 225 12.57 -20.20 -37.17
N ALA A 226 12.33 -20.95 -38.24
CA ALA A 226 11.74 -20.42 -39.45
C ALA A 226 10.22 -20.21 -39.35
N LYS A 227 9.59 -20.67 -38.25
CA LYS A 227 8.14 -20.56 -38.03
C LYS A 227 7.82 -19.36 -37.15
N SER A 228 6.86 -18.56 -37.60
CA SER A 228 6.23 -17.52 -36.78
C SER A 228 5.57 -18.20 -35.56
N TYR A 229 5.90 -17.76 -34.35
CA TYR A 229 5.28 -18.24 -33.12
C TYR A 229 4.68 -17.09 -32.32
N THR A 230 3.73 -17.40 -31.44
CA THR A 230 3.16 -16.47 -30.48
C THR A 230 3.54 -16.86 -29.07
N ILE A 231 3.85 -15.88 -28.23
CA ILE A 231 4.06 -16.06 -26.80
C ILE A 231 2.73 -15.81 -26.09
N THR A 232 2.31 -16.73 -25.25
CA THR A 232 1.14 -16.60 -24.38
C THR A 232 1.55 -16.84 -22.95
N VAL A 233 1.16 -15.95 -22.04
CA VAL A 233 1.39 -16.09 -20.61
C VAL A 233 0.09 -16.47 -19.92
N ARG A 234 0.14 -17.48 -19.07
CA ARG A 234 -1.02 -17.95 -18.33
C ARG A 234 -0.66 -18.21 -16.87
N ARG A 235 -1.37 -17.56 -15.96
CA ARG A 235 -1.34 -17.93 -14.53
C ARG A 235 -2.10 -19.24 -14.35
N THR A 236 -1.43 -20.24 -13.82
CA THR A 236 -1.99 -21.59 -13.62
C THR A 236 -2.44 -21.80 -12.19
N GLU A 237 -1.73 -21.20 -11.25
CA GLU A 237 -1.99 -21.37 -9.82
C GLU A 237 -1.53 -20.11 -9.07
N ILE A 238 -2.37 -19.67 -8.15
CA ILE A 238 -2.06 -18.59 -7.21
C ILE A 238 -2.16 -19.19 -5.81
N GLY A 239 -1.07 -19.14 -5.05
CA GLY A 239 -1.03 -19.63 -3.69
C GLY A 239 -1.88 -18.78 -2.74
N PRO A 240 -2.13 -19.26 -1.51
CA PRO A 240 -2.74 -18.43 -0.47
C PRO A 240 -1.82 -17.29 -0.06
N TRP A 241 -2.41 -16.21 0.43
CA TRP A 241 -1.67 -15.15 1.08
C TRP A 241 -1.13 -15.61 2.44
N TYR A 242 0.07 -15.16 2.79
CA TYR A 242 0.69 -15.35 4.10
C TYR A 242 1.10 -13.99 4.65
N MET A 243 0.67 -13.68 5.87
CA MET A 243 1.19 -12.53 6.61
C MET A 243 2.58 -12.90 7.14
N THR A 244 3.61 -12.22 6.63
CA THR A 244 5.01 -12.51 6.98
C THR A 244 5.49 -11.71 8.17
N GLU A 245 4.95 -10.50 8.34
CA GLU A 245 5.31 -9.61 9.44
C GLU A 245 4.18 -8.61 9.71
N ASN A 246 3.96 -8.26 10.98
CA ASN A 246 2.99 -7.24 11.35
C ASN A 246 3.33 -6.52 12.64
N VAL A 247 2.81 -5.31 12.76
CA VAL A 247 2.61 -4.58 14.00
C VAL A 247 1.18 -4.07 13.99
N GLU A 248 0.38 -4.55 14.94
CA GLU A 248 -1.02 -4.10 15.07
C GLU A 248 -1.08 -2.62 15.50
N PRO A 249 -2.19 -1.91 15.20
CA PRO A 249 -2.35 -0.52 15.54
C PRO A 249 -2.05 -0.23 17.00
N MET A 250 -1.21 0.76 17.23
CA MET A 250 -0.70 1.08 18.57
C MET A 250 -1.48 2.18 19.26
N ILE A 251 -2.10 3.09 18.49
CA ILE A 251 -2.86 4.22 19.05
C ILE A 251 -4.14 3.72 19.70
N PRO A 252 -4.31 3.94 21.01
CA PRO A 252 -5.43 3.36 21.76
C PRO A 252 -6.74 4.18 21.67
N VAL A 253 -6.75 5.25 20.89
CA VAL A 253 -7.87 6.21 20.81
C VAL A 253 -8.22 6.53 19.37
N GLN A 254 -9.49 6.83 19.11
CA GLN A 254 -10.02 7.21 17.82
C GLN A 254 -10.60 8.62 17.91
N TRP A 255 -9.70 9.64 17.95
CA TRP A 255 -10.10 11.02 18.13
C TRP A 255 -10.34 11.73 16.80
N GLY A 256 -11.15 12.78 16.85
CA GLY A 256 -11.47 13.61 15.70
C GLY A 256 -11.19 15.10 15.95
N GLN A 257 -11.77 15.95 15.11
CA GLN A 257 -11.52 17.39 15.13
C GLN A 257 -12.72 18.21 15.60
N GLY A 258 -13.91 17.57 15.70
CA GLY A 258 -15.15 18.19 16.16
C GLY A 258 -15.32 18.12 17.69
N TYR A 259 -16.59 18.24 18.15
CA TYR A 259 -16.89 18.08 19.57
C TYR A 259 -16.59 16.64 20.05
N PRO A 260 -15.99 16.45 21.25
CA PRO A 260 -15.61 17.47 22.27
C PRO A 260 -14.23 18.12 22.04
N PHE A 261 -13.45 17.64 21.08
CA PHE A 261 -12.04 18.00 20.88
C PHE A 261 -11.83 19.50 20.59
N ASN A 262 -12.81 20.15 19.99
CA ASN A 262 -12.76 21.58 19.62
C ASN A 262 -13.51 22.51 20.59
N SER A 263 -13.98 22.02 21.74
CA SER A 263 -14.85 22.82 22.63
C SER A 263 -14.20 24.09 23.16
N LEU A 264 -12.87 24.11 23.29
CA LEU A 264 -12.07 25.26 23.75
C LEU A 264 -11.30 25.94 22.61
N VAL A 265 -11.51 25.51 21.38
CA VAL A 265 -10.90 26.19 20.23
C VAL A 265 -11.51 27.56 20.03
N ARG A 266 -10.62 28.57 19.83
CA ARG A 266 -11.04 29.96 19.71
C ARG A 266 -12.13 30.14 18.66
N TYR A 267 -13.17 30.84 19.07
CA TYR A 267 -14.24 31.31 18.22
C TYR A 267 -13.70 32.14 17.04
N LYS A 268 -14.13 31.83 15.82
CA LYS A 268 -13.94 32.69 14.66
C LYS A 268 -15.28 33.18 14.12
N ASN A 269 -15.31 34.39 13.59
CA ASN A 269 -16.51 34.96 12.98
C ASN A 269 -17.14 33.97 11.99
N GLY A 270 -18.39 33.61 12.21
CA GLY A 270 -19.17 32.74 11.32
C GLY A 270 -19.32 31.27 11.73
N CYS A 271 -18.67 30.83 12.81
CA CYS A 271 -18.87 29.48 13.37
C CYS A 271 -18.84 29.50 14.91
N SER A 272 -19.49 28.54 15.55
CA SER A 272 -19.48 28.42 17.02
C SER A 272 -18.09 27.99 17.51
N ASN A 273 -17.52 26.94 16.94
CA ASN A 273 -16.17 26.47 17.18
C ASN A 273 -15.52 26.03 15.87
N ALA A 274 -14.27 26.42 15.62
CA ALA A 274 -13.51 25.88 14.51
C ALA A 274 -13.10 24.43 14.82
N PRO A 275 -12.84 23.57 13.82
CA PRO A 275 -12.23 22.26 14.06
C PRO A 275 -10.89 22.37 14.81
N ALA A 276 -10.58 21.40 15.68
CA ALA A 276 -9.31 21.36 16.41
C ALA A 276 -8.06 21.33 15.50
N GLY A 277 -8.24 20.78 14.30
CA GLY A 277 -7.22 20.66 13.27
C GLY A 277 -6.45 19.34 13.31
N CYS A 278 -6.21 18.76 12.11
CA CYS A 278 -5.61 17.43 11.96
C CYS A 278 -4.24 17.31 12.65
N VAL A 279 -3.41 18.35 12.62
CA VAL A 279 -2.10 18.36 13.27
C VAL A 279 -2.23 18.24 14.79
N ALA A 280 -3.21 18.93 15.39
CA ALA A 280 -3.45 18.83 16.84
C ALA A 280 -3.98 17.42 17.19
N THR A 281 -4.93 16.90 16.42
CA THR A 281 -5.51 15.57 16.64
C THR A 281 -4.45 14.47 16.54
N ALA A 282 -3.67 14.42 15.46
CA ALA A 282 -2.63 13.44 15.28
C ALA A 282 -1.53 13.51 16.36
N THR A 283 -1.14 14.73 16.77
CA THR A 283 -0.18 14.91 17.86
C THR A 283 -0.73 14.43 19.19
N ALA A 284 -1.98 14.76 19.51
CA ALA A 284 -2.65 14.33 20.74
C ALA A 284 -2.79 12.82 20.84
N GLN A 285 -3.08 12.13 19.72
CA GLN A 285 -3.15 10.67 19.64
C GLN A 285 -1.79 10.01 19.95
N ILE A 286 -0.67 10.58 19.46
CA ILE A 286 0.68 10.12 19.83
C ILE A 286 0.95 10.36 21.32
N MET A 287 0.50 11.50 21.88
CA MET A 287 0.62 11.77 23.33
C MET A 287 -0.21 10.78 24.15
N ALA A 288 -1.39 10.38 23.67
CA ALA A 288 -2.23 9.36 24.31
C ALA A 288 -1.56 7.97 24.32
N TYR A 289 -0.89 7.59 23.24
CA TYR A 289 -0.11 6.36 23.19
C TYR A 289 0.98 6.31 24.27
N TRP A 290 1.72 7.43 24.44
CA TRP A 290 2.79 7.52 25.44
C TRP A 290 2.27 7.89 26.84
N LYS A 291 0.99 8.23 26.98
CA LYS A 291 0.37 8.71 28.24
C LYS A 291 1.17 9.85 28.88
N TYR A 292 1.59 10.82 28.09
CA TYR A 292 2.50 11.86 28.56
C TYR A 292 2.38 13.16 27.74
N PRO A 293 2.55 14.36 28.40
CA PRO A 293 2.75 14.60 29.82
C PRO A 293 1.46 14.52 30.64
N TYR A 294 1.57 14.28 31.93
CA TYR A 294 0.40 14.35 32.84
C TYR A 294 -0.03 15.78 33.13
N HIS A 295 0.91 16.75 33.02
CA HIS A 295 0.66 18.18 33.23
C HIS A 295 1.30 19.01 32.11
N LEU A 296 0.56 19.98 31.62
CA LEU A 296 1.04 20.95 30.65
C LEU A 296 0.37 22.31 30.91
N ASP A 297 1.16 23.33 31.16
CA ASP A 297 0.71 24.74 31.37
C ASP A 297 -0.40 24.87 32.43
N GLY A 298 -0.34 24.07 33.47
CA GLY A 298 -1.32 24.05 34.55
C GLY A 298 -2.53 23.12 34.36
N TYR A 299 -2.66 22.53 33.19
CA TYR A 299 -3.69 21.51 32.90
C TYR A 299 -3.20 20.11 33.26
N TYR A 300 -4.16 19.27 33.72
CA TYR A 300 -3.93 17.85 34.02
C TYR A 300 -4.64 16.96 33.02
N PHE A 301 -4.01 15.88 32.58
CA PHE A 301 -4.56 14.93 31.62
C PHE A 301 -4.60 13.52 32.21
N ASN A 302 -5.81 12.96 32.28
CA ASN A 302 -6.02 11.60 32.77
C ASN A 302 -6.00 10.61 31.59
N TRP A 303 -4.81 10.21 31.20
CA TRP A 303 -4.61 9.35 30.04
C TRP A 303 -5.28 8.00 30.16
N ASP A 304 -5.34 7.40 31.35
CA ASP A 304 -5.95 6.09 31.55
C ASP A 304 -7.45 6.16 31.30
N GLU A 305 -8.11 7.22 31.74
CA GLU A 305 -9.54 7.44 31.48
C GLU A 305 -9.79 7.75 30.00
N PHE A 306 -8.94 8.52 29.36
CA PHE A 306 -9.06 8.76 27.92
C PHE A 306 -9.04 7.47 27.12
N ILE A 307 -8.18 6.52 27.48
CA ILE A 307 -8.07 5.21 26.85
C ILE A 307 -9.25 4.31 27.22
N THR A 308 -9.68 4.33 28.48
CA THR A 308 -10.80 3.52 28.97
C THR A 308 -12.11 3.86 28.27
N TYR A 309 -12.36 5.15 28.07
CA TYR A 309 -13.57 5.58 27.33
C TYR A 309 -13.40 5.42 25.82
N GLY A 310 -12.16 5.47 25.28
CA GLY A 310 -11.83 5.30 23.85
C GLY A 310 -12.50 6.34 22.94
N ASP A 311 -13.83 6.30 22.84
CA ASP A 311 -14.66 7.28 22.17
C ASP A 311 -15.12 8.36 23.16
N LEU A 312 -14.45 9.51 23.18
CA LEU A 312 -14.81 10.65 24.01
C LEU A 312 -16.04 11.43 23.50
N THR A 313 -16.57 11.09 22.32
CA THR A 313 -17.79 11.71 21.80
C THR A 313 -19.05 11.11 22.45
N ALA A 314 -18.94 9.91 23.01
CA ALA A 314 -20.06 9.19 23.61
C ALA A 314 -20.75 10.00 24.71
N TYR A 315 -22.07 9.91 24.78
CA TYR A 315 -22.86 10.58 25.82
C TYR A 315 -22.46 10.16 27.24
N THR A 316 -22.07 8.90 27.41
CA THR A 316 -21.65 8.30 28.68
C THR A 316 -20.28 8.81 29.19
N THR A 317 -19.48 9.45 28.34
CA THR A 317 -18.18 10.00 28.75
C THR A 317 -18.38 11.20 29.69
N PRO A 318 -17.77 11.20 30.89
CA PRO A 318 -17.85 12.31 31.82
C PRO A 318 -17.29 13.63 31.25
N ASN A 319 -17.98 14.73 31.52
CA ASN A 319 -17.60 16.05 30.98
C ASN A 319 -16.17 16.48 31.36
N ILE A 320 -15.67 16.03 32.51
CA ILE A 320 -14.30 16.34 32.92
C ILE A 320 -13.27 15.86 31.90
N TYR A 321 -13.42 14.65 31.33
CA TYR A 321 -12.50 14.11 30.34
C TYR A 321 -12.68 14.77 28.98
N LYS A 322 -13.92 15.16 28.62
CA LYS A 322 -14.20 15.97 27.42
C LYS A 322 -13.53 17.34 27.52
N THR A 323 -13.54 17.97 28.70
CA THR A 323 -12.84 19.24 28.92
C THR A 323 -11.34 19.08 28.84
N GLN A 324 -10.76 18.07 29.51
CA GLN A 324 -9.33 17.83 29.49
C GLN A 324 -8.79 17.56 28.07
N VAL A 325 -9.51 16.80 27.24
CA VAL A 325 -9.06 16.57 25.86
C VAL A 325 -9.16 17.86 25.02
N ALA A 326 -10.17 18.69 25.24
CA ALA A 326 -10.29 19.98 24.57
C ALA A 326 -9.15 20.95 24.99
N GLU A 327 -8.75 20.97 26.27
CA GLU A 327 -7.60 21.69 26.79
C GLU A 327 -6.30 21.22 26.09
N LEU A 328 -6.12 19.89 25.95
CA LEU A 328 -4.99 19.31 25.24
C LEU A 328 -4.94 19.78 23.79
N MET A 329 -6.05 19.70 23.06
CA MET A 329 -6.12 20.14 21.66
C MET A 329 -5.81 21.63 21.51
N GLU A 330 -6.34 22.46 22.41
CA GLU A 330 -6.11 23.89 22.40
C GLU A 330 -4.62 24.20 22.67
N ARG A 331 -3.99 23.52 23.63
CA ARG A 331 -2.55 23.71 23.92
C ARG A 331 -1.66 23.30 22.77
N ILE A 332 -1.94 22.14 22.14
CA ILE A 332 -1.21 21.72 20.95
C ILE A 332 -1.39 22.74 19.82
N GLY A 333 -2.62 23.19 19.59
CA GLY A 333 -2.93 24.22 18.59
C GLY A 333 -2.18 25.52 18.84
N PHE A 334 -2.06 25.97 20.10
CA PHE A 334 -1.29 27.15 20.49
C PHE A 334 0.19 27.00 20.11
N TYR A 335 0.83 25.90 20.52
CA TYR A 335 2.25 25.67 20.23
C TYR A 335 2.54 25.37 18.76
N ALA A 336 1.62 24.73 18.06
CA ALA A 336 1.69 24.48 16.62
C ALA A 336 1.36 25.74 15.78
N GLN A 337 0.99 26.87 16.40
CA GLN A 337 0.56 28.09 15.72
C GLN A 337 -0.61 27.83 14.76
N MET A 338 -1.64 27.15 15.25
CA MET A 338 -2.79 26.76 14.46
C MET A 338 -3.53 27.96 13.89
N ASN A 339 -3.72 27.95 12.59
CA ASN A 339 -4.61 28.88 11.89
C ASN A 339 -6.01 28.28 11.86
N TYR A 340 -6.87 28.73 12.78
CA TYR A 340 -8.23 28.24 12.91
C TYR A 340 -9.15 28.84 11.85
N GLY A 341 -9.98 28.02 11.23
CA GLY A 341 -11.01 28.41 10.26
C GLY A 341 -12.27 27.58 10.43
N CYS A 342 -13.44 28.10 10.06
CA CYS A 342 -14.73 27.43 10.27
C CYS A 342 -14.84 26.08 9.55
N ASN A 343 -14.30 25.98 8.36
CA ASN A 343 -14.36 24.75 7.56
C ASN A 343 -13.15 23.83 7.78
N ALA A 344 -12.01 24.42 8.10
CA ALA A 344 -10.76 23.66 8.34
C ALA A 344 -9.80 24.50 9.18
N SER A 345 -9.03 23.84 10.04
CA SER A 345 -7.94 24.43 10.81
C SER A 345 -6.63 23.73 10.45
N GLY A 346 -5.58 24.48 10.22
CA GLY A 346 -4.29 23.95 9.76
C GLY A 346 -3.10 24.54 10.50
N ALA A 347 -2.08 23.72 10.68
CA ALA A 347 -0.79 24.12 11.26
C ALA A 347 0.37 23.48 10.48
N LYS A 348 1.57 23.97 10.73
CA LYS A 348 2.79 23.31 10.24
C LYS A 348 3.16 22.18 11.18
N THR A 349 3.11 20.95 10.71
CA THR A 349 3.33 19.73 11.52
C THR A 349 4.68 19.72 12.24
N HIS A 350 5.73 20.31 11.65
CA HIS A 350 7.03 20.40 12.29
C HIS A 350 7.04 21.28 13.54
N LEU A 351 6.10 22.24 13.70
CA LEU A 351 5.94 23.02 14.92
C LEU A 351 5.35 22.18 16.04
N ALA A 352 4.37 21.32 15.72
CA ALA A 352 3.80 20.38 16.69
C ALA A 352 4.85 19.36 17.17
N THR A 353 5.68 18.82 16.27
CA THR A 353 6.76 17.91 16.69
C THR A 353 7.89 18.65 17.42
N ALA A 354 8.16 19.95 17.10
CA ALA A 354 9.05 20.79 17.88
C ALA A 354 8.49 21.03 19.30
N PHE A 355 7.19 21.26 19.44
CA PHE A 355 6.51 21.33 20.74
C PHE A 355 6.70 20.04 21.54
N LEU A 356 6.49 18.86 20.93
CA LEU A 356 6.74 17.58 21.60
C LEU A 356 8.17 17.50 22.14
N ARG A 357 9.18 17.87 21.35
CA ARG A 357 10.58 17.83 21.77
C ARG A 357 10.93 18.87 22.82
N ASN A 358 10.58 20.11 22.58
CA ASN A 358 11.10 21.23 23.35
C ASN A 358 10.31 21.49 24.64
N LYS A 359 9.01 21.19 24.64
CA LYS A 359 8.12 21.46 25.79
C LYS A 359 7.72 20.18 26.53
N CYS A 360 7.53 19.10 25.79
CA CYS A 360 7.07 17.82 26.36
C CYS A 360 8.20 16.79 26.50
N TYR A 361 9.46 17.13 26.20
CA TYR A 361 10.64 16.26 26.38
C TYR A 361 10.58 14.92 25.61
N TYR A 362 9.89 14.88 24.48
CA TYR A 362 9.97 13.77 23.55
C TYR A 362 11.27 13.83 22.74
N SER A 363 11.64 12.75 22.11
CA SER A 363 12.72 12.68 21.12
C SER A 363 12.20 12.18 19.77
N GLY A 364 13.00 12.34 18.72
CA GLY A 364 12.61 11.99 17.36
C GLY A 364 11.63 12.97 16.72
N GLY A 365 10.85 12.54 15.76
CA GLY A 365 9.85 13.37 15.08
C GLY A 365 10.47 14.52 14.27
N HIS A 366 11.62 14.31 13.66
CA HIS A 366 12.20 15.23 12.70
C HIS A 366 11.57 15.04 11.33
N LYS A 367 11.32 16.13 10.62
CA LYS A 367 10.72 16.10 9.29
C LYS A 367 11.67 15.46 8.28
N GLU A 368 11.17 14.44 7.57
CA GLU A 368 11.86 13.75 6.48
C GLU A 368 10.90 13.50 5.31
N GLY A 369 11.44 13.31 4.11
CA GLY A 369 10.64 12.84 2.97
C GLY A 369 10.09 11.45 3.23
N TYR A 370 8.98 11.10 2.60
CA TYR A 370 8.38 9.78 2.76
C TYR A 370 9.37 8.66 2.44
N SER A 371 9.45 7.71 3.33
CA SER A 371 10.24 6.49 3.18
C SER A 371 9.54 5.34 3.89
N PHE A 372 9.05 4.37 3.12
CA PHE A 372 8.44 3.17 3.67
C PHE A 372 9.38 2.45 4.65
N ASN A 373 10.64 2.28 4.28
CA ASN A 373 11.62 1.59 5.14
C ASN A 373 11.84 2.31 6.47
N LYS A 374 11.89 3.65 6.50
CA LYS A 374 12.01 4.39 7.76
C LYS A 374 10.73 4.33 8.59
N THR A 375 9.59 4.43 7.94
CA THR A 375 8.29 4.23 8.61
C THR A 375 8.24 2.86 9.27
N LEU A 376 8.61 1.80 8.53
CA LEU A 376 8.66 0.44 9.04
C LEU A 376 9.64 0.29 10.23
N GLN A 377 10.85 0.86 10.13
CA GLN A 377 11.83 0.84 11.22
C GLN A 377 11.30 1.51 12.51
N SER A 378 10.59 2.63 12.38
CA SER A 378 9.95 3.30 13.53
C SER A 378 8.87 2.43 14.16
N LEU A 379 8.00 1.81 13.34
CA LEU A 379 6.92 0.95 13.80
C LEU A 379 7.43 -0.35 14.45
N LYS A 380 8.50 -0.95 13.93
CA LYS A 380 9.16 -2.15 14.50
C LYS A 380 9.64 -1.93 15.93
N VAL A 381 10.07 -0.72 16.26
CA VAL A 381 10.46 -0.35 17.63
C VAL A 381 9.32 0.29 18.42
N ARG A 382 8.07 0.07 17.99
CA ARG A 382 6.86 0.55 18.65
C ARG A 382 6.79 2.07 18.80
N GLN A 383 7.25 2.80 17.80
CA GLN A 383 7.20 4.26 17.76
C GLN A 383 6.28 4.71 16.60
N PRO A 384 5.08 5.24 16.90
CA PRO A 384 4.16 5.74 15.89
C PRO A 384 4.79 6.83 15.03
N VAL A 385 4.38 6.92 13.77
CA VAL A 385 4.90 7.89 12.82
C VAL A 385 3.80 8.90 12.51
N LEU A 386 4.09 10.19 12.74
CA LEU A 386 3.22 11.25 12.27
C LEU A 386 3.56 11.51 10.81
N ILE A 387 2.52 11.61 9.97
CA ILE A 387 2.67 11.87 8.53
C ILE A 387 1.90 13.13 8.19
N GLU A 388 2.40 13.90 7.23
CA GLU A 388 1.66 14.96 6.56
C GLU A 388 1.71 14.74 5.05
N GLY A 389 0.59 15.00 4.37
CA GLY A 389 0.47 14.98 2.93
C GLY A 389 -0.29 16.21 2.43
N PHE A 390 0.09 16.69 1.24
CA PHE A 390 -0.57 17.83 0.59
C PHE A 390 -0.99 17.42 -0.80
N THR A 391 -2.24 17.71 -1.18
CA THR A 391 -2.70 17.56 -2.57
C THR A 391 -2.04 18.61 -3.44
N ALA A 392 -1.93 18.33 -4.74
CA ALA A 392 -1.45 19.32 -5.70
C ALA A 392 -2.37 20.56 -5.72
N LYS A 393 -1.79 21.74 -5.91
CA LYS A 393 -2.58 22.92 -6.28
C LYS A 393 -3.13 22.74 -7.68
N THR A 394 -4.43 22.82 -7.82
CA THR A 394 -5.06 22.93 -9.14
C THR A 394 -5.38 24.41 -9.44
N ASN A 395 -5.63 24.72 -10.70
CA ASN A 395 -6.01 26.10 -11.09
C ASN A 395 -7.30 26.57 -10.38
N ASN A 396 -8.12 25.64 -9.87
CA ASN A 396 -9.43 25.92 -9.28
C ASN A 396 -9.51 25.58 -7.77
N ALA A 397 -8.47 24.98 -7.17
CA ALA A 397 -8.48 24.62 -5.74
C ALA A 397 -7.13 24.86 -5.09
N ALA A 398 -7.17 25.35 -3.87
CA ALA A 398 -5.98 25.44 -3.01
C ALA A 398 -5.51 24.03 -2.63
N SER A 399 -4.21 23.85 -2.46
CA SER A 399 -3.67 22.60 -1.89
C SER A 399 -4.30 22.34 -0.53
N VAL A 400 -4.88 21.15 -0.36
CA VAL A 400 -5.41 20.68 0.92
C VAL A 400 -4.35 19.81 1.57
N GLY A 401 -3.98 20.15 2.80
CA GLY A 401 -3.06 19.34 3.62
C GLY A 401 -3.83 18.52 4.66
N HIS A 402 -3.32 17.33 4.94
CA HIS A 402 -3.77 16.51 6.06
C HIS A 402 -2.58 15.94 6.83
N ALA A 403 -2.74 15.83 8.16
CA ALA A 403 -1.79 15.16 9.04
C ALA A 403 -2.51 14.04 9.78
N TRP A 404 -1.87 12.87 9.86
CA TRP A 404 -2.42 11.67 10.49
C TRP A 404 -1.32 10.83 11.15
N VAL A 405 -1.70 9.76 11.82
CA VAL A 405 -0.75 8.82 12.44
C VAL A 405 -0.73 7.52 11.67
N VAL A 406 0.46 7.02 11.39
CA VAL A 406 0.70 5.63 11.00
C VAL A 406 1.22 4.89 12.23
N ASP A 407 0.50 3.87 12.65
CA ASP A 407 0.71 3.21 13.94
C ASP A 407 0.77 1.68 13.86
N GLY A 408 0.73 1.13 12.64
CA GLY A 408 0.84 -0.29 12.38
C GLY A 408 1.32 -0.60 10.97
N TYR A 409 1.66 -1.86 10.72
CA TYR A 409 1.94 -2.36 9.37
C TYR A 409 1.62 -3.85 9.27
N ARG A 410 1.31 -4.30 8.05
CA ARG A 410 1.15 -5.71 7.68
C ARG A 410 1.85 -5.97 6.35
N LEU A 411 2.70 -7.00 6.34
CA LEU A 411 3.42 -7.46 5.15
C LEU A 411 2.89 -8.82 4.75
N PHE A 412 2.52 -8.96 3.47
CA PHE A 412 1.99 -10.20 2.91
C PHE A 412 2.85 -10.69 1.77
N THR A 413 2.87 -12.00 1.59
CA THR A 413 3.44 -12.66 0.43
C THR A 413 2.54 -13.80 -0.03
N ARG A 414 2.55 -14.09 -1.34
CA ARG A 414 2.00 -15.32 -1.91
C ARG A 414 2.87 -15.82 -3.05
N GLU A 415 2.84 -17.13 -3.26
CA GLU A 415 3.45 -17.77 -4.44
C GLU A 415 2.54 -17.59 -5.65
N VAL A 416 3.12 -17.20 -6.78
CA VAL A 416 2.45 -17.09 -8.07
C VAL A 416 3.17 -18.00 -9.06
N ARG A 417 2.42 -18.76 -9.83
CA ARG A 417 2.93 -19.67 -10.86
C ARG A 417 2.43 -19.24 -12.22
N GLU A 418 3.35 -19.09 -13.16
CA GLU A 418 3.04 -18.68 -14.52
C GLU A 418 3.67 -19.65 -15.52
N ILE A 419 2.94 -19.94 -16.58
CA ILE A 419 3.42 -20.68 -17.74
C ILE A 419 3.52 -19.72 -18.91
N VAL A 420 4.69 -19.68 -19.52
CA VAL A 420 4.91 -19.04 -20.82
C VAL A 420 4.85 -20.12 -21.88
N GLU A 421 3.90 -20.06 -22.79
CA GLU A 421 3.70 -21.02 -23.88
C GLU A 421 4.14 -20.40 -25.20
N TYR A 422 4.91 -21.17 -25.98
CA TYR A 422 5.24 -20.86 -27.37
C TYR A 422 4.31 -21.67 -28.26
N ARG A 423 3.52 -20.98 -29.10
CA ARG A 423 2.56 -21.62 -29.99
C ARG A 423 2.84 -21.25 -31.43
N ASP A 424 2.79 -22.23 -32.33
CA ASP A 424 2.87 -22.00 -33.78
C ASP A 424 1.77 -21.03 -34.22
N SER A 425 2.14 -19.95 -34.88
CA SER A 425 1.19 -18.89 -35.26
C SER A 425 0.16 -19.31 -36.28
N ASN A 426 0.43 -20.37 -37.07
CA ASN A 426 -0.45 -20.84 -38.12
C ASN A 426 -1.40 -21.96 -37.62
N THR A 427 -0.88 -22.87 -36.79
CA THR A 427 -1.64 -24.05 -36.35
C THR A 427 -2.17 -23.89 -34.92
N GLY A 428 -1.62 -22.97 -34.11
CA GLY A 428 -1.93 -22.85 -32.70
C GLY A 428 -1.34 -23.95 -31.81
N ASN A 429 -0.58 -24.89 -32.38
CA ASN A 429 -0.02 -26.02 -31.66
C ASN A 429 1.05 -25.55 -30.68
N LEU A 430 1.10 -26.19 -29.51
CA LEU A 430 2.13 -25.94 -28.51
C LEU A 430 3.50 -26.43 -29.05
N LEU A 431 4.48 -25.52 -29.05
CA LEU A 431 5.86 -25.80 -29.44
C LEU A 431 6.76 -26.07 -28.24
N GLY A 432 6.38 -25.57 -27.06
CA GLY A 432 7.10 -25.66 -25.82
C GLY A 432 6.73 -24.55 -24.86
N GLY A 433 7.41 -24.47 -23.72
CA GLY A 433 7.15 -23.41 -22.75
C GLY A 433 8.12 -23.40 -21.57
N ASN A 434 7.96 -22.38 -20.73
CA ASN A 434 8.72 -22.21 -19.50
C ASN A 434 7.73 -22.06 -18.33
N PHE A 435 8.13 -22.60 -17.19
CA PHE A 435 7.38 -22.51 -15.93
C PHE A 435 8.15 -21.62 -14.97
N TYR A 436 7.46 -20.61 -14.41
CA TYR A 436 8.04 -19.65 -13.48
C TYR A 436 7.28 -19.63 -12.17
N ILE A 437 8.04 -19.54 -11.07
CA ILE A 437 7.51 -19.31 -9.73
C ILE A 437 8.08 -17.99 -9.24
N TRP A 438 7.23 -17.12 -8.74
CA TRP A 438 7.62 -15.87 -8.15
C TRP A 438 6.69 -15.51 -6.98
N TYR A 439 7.00 -14.41 -6.25
CA TYR A 439 6.25 -14.03 -5.07
C TYR A 439 5.71 -12.62 -5.20
N ASP A 440 4.40 -12.46 -5.04
CA ASP A 440 3.75 -11.17 -4.79
C ASP A 440 4.08 -10.72 -3.37
N HIS A 441 4.33 -9.43 -3.20
CA HIS A 441 4.57 -8.80 -1.91
C HIS A 441 3.66 -7.58 -1.76
N TYR A 442 2.74 -7.63 -0.81
CA TYR A 442 1.86 -6.52 -0.50
C TYR A 442 2.20 -5.94 0.86
N ASN A 443 2.37 -4.61 0.91
CA ASN A 443 2.84 -3.88 2.06
C ASN A 443 1.79 -2.85 2.47
N TYR A 444 1.23 -3.00 3.66
CA TYR A 444 0.22 -2.10 4.19
C TYR A 444 0.70 -1.36 5.40
N LEU A 445 0.29 -0.09 5.50
CA LEU A 445 0.44 0.75 6.68
C LEU A 445 -0.93 0.93 7.35
N GLY A 446 -0.97 0.78 8.67
CA GLY A 446 -2.13 1.07 9.50
C GLY A 446 -2.23 2.58 9.70
N ASN A 447 -3.28 3.20 9.15
CA ASN A 447 -3.50 4.65 9.21
C ASN A 447 -4.66 4.97 10.16
N ASN A 448 -4.41 5.84 11.12
CA ASN A 448 -5.41 6.50 11.94
C ASN A 448 -5.55 7.94 11.44
N TRP A 449 -6.64 8.22 10.73
CA TRP A 449 -6.86 9.49 10.04
C TRP A 449 -7.22 10.66 10.96
N GLY A 450 -7.48 10.40 12.25
CA GLY A 450 -7.93 11.41 13.17
C GLY A 450 -9.35 11.92 12.86
N TRP A 451 -10.26 11.01 12.46
CA TRP A 451 -11.64 11.29 12.08
C TRP A 451 -12.64 10.38 12.81
N ASN A 452 -12.49 10.27 14.14
CA ASN A 452 -13.30 9.41 15.02
C ASN A 452 -13.33 7.93 14.55
N GLY A 453 -12.20 7.43 14.07
CA GLY A 453 -12.07 6.06 13.57
C GLY A 453 -12.64 5.80 12.17
N SER A 454 -13.30 6.81 11.57
CA SER A 454 -13.87 6.65 10.23
C SER A 454 -12.77 6.48 9.18
N GLY A 455 -12.79 5.35 8.47
CA GLY A 455 -11.81 5.01 7.46
C GLY A 455 -10.45 4.58 8.01
N ASP A 456 -10.26 4.47 9.32
CA ASP A 456 -9.04 3.90 9.87
C ASP A 456 -8.87 2.46 9.39
N GLY A 457 -7.65 2.07 9.00
CA GLY A 457 -7.42 0.75 8.41
C GLY A 457 -6.04 0.62 7.75
N TRP A 458 -5.93 -0.38 6.88
CA TRP A 458 -4.70 -0.77 6.21
C TRP A 458 -4.68 -0.24 4.78
N TYR A 459 -3.63 0.48 4.44
CA TYR A 459 -3.49 1.19 3.17
C TYR A 459 -2.18 0.80 2.50
N GLU A 460 -2.23 0.52 1.20
CA GLU A 460 -1.06 0.12 0.40
C GLU A 460 0.02 1.20 0.48
N ALA A 461 1.22 0.80 0.90
CA ALA A 461 2.31 1.71 1.21
C ALA A 461 2.87 2.45 -0.02
N GLY A 462 2.80 1.83 -1.20
CA GLY A 462 3.26 2.41 -2.45
C GLY A 462 2.39 3.57 -2.93
N VAL A 463 1.13 3.66 -2.47
CA VAL A 463 0.26 4.81 -2.77
C VAL A 463 0.89 6.12 -2.31
N PHE A 464 1.61 6.10 -1.20
CA PHE A 464 2.29 7.28 -0.66
C PHE A 464 3.63 7.59 -1.35
N SER A 465 4.11 6.73 -2.24
CA SER A 465 5.37 6.87 -2.98
C SER A 465 5.20 7.39 -4.42
N VAL A 466 4.01 7.85 -4.80
CA VAL A 466 3.73 8.27 -6.17
C VAL A 466 4.49 9.53 -6.51
N TYR A 467 5.44 9.41 -7.43
CA TYR A 467 6.20 10.50 -8.03
C TYR A 467 5.82 10.62 -9.51
N GLY A 468 5.34 11.78 -9.93
CA GLY A 468 5.11 12.07 -11.34
C GLY A 468 5.44 13.54 -11.64
N SER A 469 5.94 13.84 -12.83
CA SER A 469 6.30 15.18 -13.27
C SER A 469 5.14 16.20 -13.25
N ASN A 470 3.92 15.72 -13.04
CA ASN A 470 2.70 16.53 -12.99
C ASN A 470 2.05 16.52 -11.60
N PHE A 471 2.67 15.89 -10.60
CA PHE A 471 2.07 15.67 -9.29
C PHE A 471 3.04 16.13 -8.20
N GLU A 472 2.98 17.41 -7.85
CA GLU A 472 3.72 17.97 -6.71
C GLU A 472 3.00 17.63 -5.39
N LYS A 473 2.86 16.33 -5.08
CA LYS A 473 2.50 15.92 -3.74
C LYS A 473 3.75 15.84 -2.89
N SER A 474 3.75 16.57 -1.79
CA SER A 474 4.78 16.41 -0.77
C SER A 474 4.20 15.60 0.38
N ILE A 475 4.70 14.38 0.54
CA ILE A 475 4.44 13.58 1.74
C ILE A 475 5.70 13.61 2.58
N SER A 476 5.53 13.96 3.85
CA SER A 476 6.61 13.96 4.83
C SER A 476 6.26 13.08 6.00
N ILE A 477 7.27 12.43 6.56
CA ILE A 477 7.16 11.62 7.77
C ILE A 477 7.92 12.27 8.92
N PHE A 478 7.47 12.01 10.13
CA PHE A 478 8.09 12.42 11.39
C PHE A 478 8.25 11.15 12.24
N PRO A 479 9.27 10.31 11.94
CA PRO A 479 9.46 9.01 12.56
C PRO A 479 10.14 9.11 13.92
N PHE A 480 10.17 7.98 14.63
CA PHE A 480 10.90 7.79 15.88
C PHE A 480 10.47 8.70 17.02
N ILE A 481 9.17 9.09 17.04
CA ILE A 481 8.62 9.88 18.15
C ILE A 481 8.52 8.98 19.38
N LYS A 482 9.29 9.29 20.40
CA LYS A 482 9.27 8.56 21.67
C LYS A 482 9.48 9.50 22.86
N ARG A 483 8.97 9.06 24.00
CA ARG A 483 9.25 9.68 25.28
C ARG A 483 10.63 9.27 25.81
#